data_a8daef76dd5aae528523a01ddb84f773
#
_entry.id   a8daef76dd5aae528523a01ddb84f773
#
_cell.length_a   1.000
_cell.length_b   1.000
_cell.length_c   1.000
_cell.angle_alpha   90.00
_cell.angle_beta   90.00
_cell.angle_gamma   90.00
#
_symmetry.space_group_name_H-M   'P 1'
#
loop_
_entity.id
_entity.type
_entity.pdbx_description
1 polymer ?
#
loop_
_entity_poly.entity_id
_entity_poly.type
_entity_poly.pdbx_seq_one_letter_code
_entity_poly.pdbx_strand_id
1 'polypeptide(L)'
;HMPLFFMLSCVTYRFSLDKGELKAKTRKSFMHLIIPVISIFLICLVYRFLTDMKEWKSLAFVPAFLKEQFKTIVFCSGSRNSPKSFPVSVPALGIPWFCVVLFCSRTLLDTLHLYLDEIKLMLVSCVLSVAGVFIGKFVWLPFSFDVVLAVIPFLYIALYFRIISGNPRQFNYRDESA
;
A
#
# COMPACT_ATOMS: atom_id res chain seq x y z
N HIS A 1 -16.35 -0.02 1.82
CA HIS A 1 -16.07 -0.38 0.40
C HIS A 1 -14.59 -0.66 0.13
N MET A 2 -13.65 -0.06 0.88
CA MET A 2 -12.20 -0.21 0.65
C MET A 2 -11.68 -1.66 0.71
N PRO A 3 -12.03 -2.50 1.72
CA PRO A 3 -11.56 -3.88 1.79
C PRO A 3 -11.93 -4.69 0.55
N LEU A 4 -13.09 -4.43 -0.03
CA LEU A 4 -13.59 -5.13 -1.22
C LEU A 4 -12.73 -4.84 -2.45
N PHE A 5 -12.24 -3.61 -2.62
CA PHE A 5 -11.30 -3.27 -3.69
C PHE A 5 -9.96 -4.01 -3.53
N PHE A 6 -9.46 -4.14 -2.31
CA PHE A 6 -8.26 -4.92 -2.05
C PHE A 6 -8.47 -6.39 -2.40
N MET A 7 -9.58 -6.99 -1.98
CA MET A 7 -9.92 -8.36 -2.33
C MET A 7 -10.02 -8.56 -3.85
N LEU A 8 -10.78 -7.71 -4.54
CA LEU A 8 -10.97 -7.79 -5.99
C LEU A 8 -9.64 -7.67 -6.74
N SER A 9 -8.76 -6.80 -6.28
CA SER A 9 -7.44 -6.61 -6.85
C SER A 9 -6.53 -7.83 -6.70
N CYS A 10 -6.76 -8.67 -5.68
CA CYS A 10 -5.99 -9.87 -5.43
C CYS A 10 -6.52 -11.09 -6.22
N VAL A 11 -7.81 -11.10 -6.56
CA VAL A 11 -8.40 -12.17 -7.38
C VAL A 11 -7.70 -12.31 -8.74
N THR A 12 -7.24 -11.22 -9.33
CA THR A 12 -6.51 -11.21 -10.61
C THR A 12 -5.00 -11.34 -10.47
N TYR A 13 -4.48 -11.27 -9.24
CA TYR A 13 -3.04 -11.30 -8.99
C TYR A 13 -2.49 -12.73 -9.00
N ARG A 14 -1.38 -12.96 -9.70
CA ARG A 14 -0.63 -14.23 -9.70
C ARG A 14 0.54 -14.10 -8.73
N PHE A 15 0.69 -15.07 -7.82
CA PHE A 15 1.84 -15.13 -6.91
C PHE A 15 3.10 -15.54 -7.66
N SER A 16 4.23 -15.10 -7.14
CA SER A 16 5.54 -15.43 -7.68
C SER A 16 5.98 -16.80 -7.16
N LEU A 17 6.55 -17.62 -8.04
CA LEU A 17 7.09 -18.92 -7.68
C LEU A 17 8.58 -18.83 -7.31
N ASP A 18 9.27 -17.80 -7.80
CA ASP A 18 10.70 -17.58 -7.55
C ASP A 18 11.01 -16.10 -7.27
N LYS A 19 12.15 -15.85 -6.62
CA LYS A 19 12.67 -14.50 -6.31
C LYS A 19 12.89 -13.64 -7.56
N GLY A 20 13.29 -14.25 -8.67
CA GLY A 20 13.45 -13.57 -9.95
C GLY A 20 12.12 -13.05 -10.48
N GLU A 21 11.09 -13.88 -10.44
CA GLU A 21 9.73 -13.53 -10.84
C GLU A 21 9.13 -12.46 -9.91
N LEU A 22 9.34 -12.58 -8.58
CA LEU A 22 8.93 -11.57 -7.61
C LEU A 22 9.51 -10.19 -7.98
N LYS A 23 10.82 -10.11 -8.23
CA LYS A 23 11.48 -8.86 -8.60
C LYS A 23 10.92 -8.26 -9.89
N ALA A 24 10.69 -9.09 -10.90
CA ALA A 24 10.11 -8.65 -12.18
C ALA A 24 8.67 -8.14 -11.99
N LYS A 25 7.84 -8.84 -11.24
CA LYS A 25 6.46 -8.44 -10.91
C LYS A 25 6.41 -7.17 -10.07
N THR A 26 7.25 -7.07 -9.04
CA THR A 26 7.34 -5.87 -8.20
C THR A 26 7.72 -4.67 -9.05
N ARG A 27 8.71 -4.79 -9.96
CA ARG A 27 9.09 -3.73 -10.89
C ARG A 27 7.92 -3.34 -11.82
N LYS A 28 7.22 -4.32 -12.37
CA LYS A 28 6.05 -4.07 -13.23
C LYS A 28 4.93 -3.38 -12.46
N SER A 29 4.60 -3.86 -11.26
CA SER A 29 3.59 -3.26 -10.39
C SER A 29 3.97 -1.84 -9.97
N PHE A 30 5.24 -1.59 -9.68
CA PHE A 30 5.75 -0.25 -9.39
C PHE A 30 5.50 0.71 -10.57
N MET A 31 5.85 0.29 -11.78
CA MET A 31 5.63 1.11 -12.99
C MET A 31 4.15 1.43 -13.22
N HIS A 32 3.26 0.47 -12.99
CA HIS A 32 1.83 0.64 -13.27
C HIS A 32 1.06 1.34 -12.14
N LEU A 33 1.49 1.21 -10.89
CA LEU A 33 0.77 1.78 -9.74
C LEU A 33 1.44 3.05 -9.20
N ILE A 34 2.76 3.05 -9.05
CA ILE A 34 3.46 4.15 -8.37
C ILE A 34 3.78 5.29 -9.32
N ILE A 35 4.16 5.02 -10.57
CA ILE A 35 4.45 6.10 -11.53
C ILE A 35 3.24 7.00 -11.77
N PRO A 36 2.02 6.49 -12.04
CA PRO A 36 0.83 7.34 -12.14
C PRO A 36 0.56 8.15 -10.87
N VAL A 37 0.79 7.57 -9.69
CA VAL A 37 0.64 8.30 -8.40
C VAL A 37 1.61 9.47 -8.33
N ILE A 38 2.89 9.25 -8.66
CA ILE A 38 3.90 10.30 -8.70
C ILE A 38 3.53 11.38 -9.70
N SER A 39 3.07 11.00 -10.89
CA SER A 39 2.67 11.94 -11.95
C SER A 39 1.51 12.83 -11.50
N ILE A 40 0.46 12.24 -10.92
CA ILE A 40 -0.69 12.98 -10.38
C ILE A 40 -0.25 13.91 -9.25
N PHE A 41 0.62 13.42 -8.35
CA PHE A 41 1.15 14.22 -7.26
C PHE A 41 1.94 15.44 -7.77
N LEU A 42 2.79 15.26 -8.77
CA LEU A 42 3.56 16.34 -9.38
C LEU A 42 2.64 17.39 -10.04
N ILE A 43 1.61 16.93 -10.77
CA ILE A 43 0.62 17.86 -11.37
C ILE A 43 -0.10 18.66 -10.29
N CYS A 44 -0.56 17.99 -9.22
CA CYS A 44 -1.22 18.66 -8.09
C CYS A 44 -0.28 19.63 -7.36
N LEU A 45 1.00 19.28 -7.23
CA LEU A 45 2.02 20.13 -6.62
C LEU A 45 2.25 21.39 -7.43
N VAL A 46 2.40 21.27 -8.75
CA VAL A 46 2.56 22.41 -9.65
C VAL A 46 1.30 23.30 -9.62
N TYR A 47 0.11 22.71 -9.65
CA TYR A 47 -1.15 23.45 -9.58
C TYR A 47 -1.24 24.24 -8.27
N ARG A 48 -0.98 23.62 -7.12
CA ARG A 48 -0.97 24.31 -5.81
C ARG A 48 0.09 25.40 -5.75
N PHE A 49 1.27 25.14 -6.25
CA PHE A 49 2.33 26.12 -6.31
C PHE A 49 1.90 27.38 -7.09
N LEU A 50 1.27 27.20 -8.25
CA LEU A 50 0.79 28.31 -9.08
C LEU A 50 -0.39 29.06 -8.45
N THR A 51 -1.30 28.38 -7.75
CA THR A 51 -2.45 29.02 -7.08
C THR A 51 -1.99 29.81 -5.85
N ASP A 52 -1.11 29.21 -5.06
CA ASP A 52 -0.63 29.83 -3.83
C ASP A 52 0.36 31.00 -4.13
N MET A 53 1.03 30.99 -5.29
CA MET A 53 1.86 32.13 -5.74
C MET A 53 1.12 33.48 -5.76
N LYS A 54 -0.18 33.49 -5.94
CA LYS A 54 -1.00 34.72 -5.92
C LYS A 54 -1.13 35.32 -4.53
N GLU A 55 -0.94 34.53 -3.49
CA GLU A 55 -1.01 34.93 -2.07
C GLU A 55 0.36 35.21 -1.45
N TRP A 56 1.44 35.01 -2.19
CA TRP A 56 2.82 35.11 -1.69
C TRP A 56 3.22 36.53 -1.38
N LYS A 57 3.17 36.87 -0.12
CA LYS A 57 3.75 38.12 0.41
C LYS A 57 5.18 37.96 0.93
N SER A 58 5.74 36.72 1.00
CA SER A 58 7.05 36.47 1.59
C SER A 58 7.71 35.19 1.06
N LEU A 59 9.01 35.22 0.80
CA LEU A 59 9.86 34.07 0.45
C LEU A 59 9.90 32.95 1.54
N ALA A 60 9.52 33.28 2.77
CA ALA A 60 9.46 32.31 3.87
C ALA A 60 8.40 31.20 3.69
N PHE A 61 7.47 31.36 2.75
CA PHE A 61 6.43 30.38 2.45
C PHE A 61 7.00 29.11 1.79
N VAL A 62 8.02 29.22 0.95
CA VAL A 62 8.59 28.09 0.19
C VAL A 62 9.03 26.93 1.08
N PRO A 63 9.83 27.13 2.14
CA PRO A 63 10.26 26.02 3.00
C PRO A 63 9.09 25.40 3.79
N ALA A 64 8.10 26.19 4.19
CA ALA A 64 6.89 25.68 4.87
C ALA A 64 6.06 24.79 3.93
N PHE A 65 5.84 25.23 2.70
CA PHE A 65 5.16 24.47 1.66
C PHE A 65 5.87 23.15 1.34
N LEU A 66 7.18 23.19 1.11
CA LEU A 66 7.98 21.98 0.86
C LEU A 66 7.92 20.99 2.01
N LYS A 67 7.98 21.48 3.26
CA LYS A 67 7.86 20.65 4.47
C LYS A 67 6.49 19.96 4.55
N GLU A 68 5.42 20.66 4.20
CA GLU A 68 4.06 20.10 4.17
C GLU A 68 3.92 19.04 3.09
N GLN A 69 4.42 19.32 1.87
CA GLN A 69 4.40 18.35 0.77
C GLN A 69 5.25 17.11 1.08
N PHE A 70 6.40 17.29 1.69
CA PHE A 70 7.25 16.18 2.12
C PHE A 70 6.53 15.26 3.13
N LYS A 71 5.83 15.84 4.11
CA LYS A 71 4.99 15.06 5.04
C LYS A 71 3.91 14.28 4.30
N THR A 72 3.24 14.89 3.32
CA THR A 72 2.20 14.24 2.51
C THR A 72 2.74 13.00 1.79
N ILE A 73 3.95 13.08 1.24
CA ILE A 73 4.60 11.96 0.55
C ILE A 73 5.00 10.86 1.54
N VAL A 74 5.65 11.25 2.65
CA VAL A 74 6.20 10.28 3.61
C VAL A 74 5.09 9.50 4.32
N PHE A 75 4.03 10.18 4.74
CA PHE A 75 2.94 9.49 5.45
C PHE A 75 1.92 8.87 4.51
N CYS A 76 1.79 9.39 3.28
CA CYS A 76 0.90 8.85 2.25
C CYS A 76 -0.51 8.54 2.80
N SER A 77 -1.09 9.48 3.56
CA SER A 77 -2.34 9.28 4.28
C SER A 77 -3.56 9.49 3.39
N GLY A 78 -4.56 8.61 3.54
CA GLY A 78 -5.86 8.77 2.87
C GLY A 78 -6.80 9.74 3.56
N SER A 79 -6.54 10.13 4.80
CA SER A 79 -7.39 10.98 5.63
C SER A 79 -6.59 12.10 6.30
N ARG A 80 -7.25 13.22 6.56
CA ARG A 80 -6.66 14.33 7.33
C ARG A 80 -6.72 14.12 8.86
N ASN A 81 -7.44 13.10 9.30
CA ASN A 81 -7.62 12.87 10.73
C ASN A 81 -6.41 12.13 11.29
N SER A 82 -5.57 12.84 12.03
CA SER A 82 -4.51 12.21 12.81
C SER A 82 -5.10 11.48 14.04
N PRO A 83 -4.50 10.36 14.46
CA PRO A 83 -4.78 9.78 15.77
C PRO A 83 -4.61 10.83 16.84
N LYS A 84 -5.48 10.83 17.87
CA LYS A 84 -5.47 11.84 18.96
C LYS A 84 -4.10 11.95 19.66
N SER A 85 -3.32 10.89 19.62
CA SER A 85 -1.99 10.83 20.25
C SER A 85 -0.85 11.34 19.33
N PHE A 86 -1.14 11.67 18.06
CA PHE A 86 -0.10 12.10 17.13
C PHE A 86 -0.18 13.62 16.90
N PRO A 87 0.81 14.40 17.38
CA PRO A 87 0.73 15.87 17.41
C PRO A 87 0.91 16.54 16.03
N VAL A 88 1.06 15.77 14.96
CA VAL A 88 1.36 16.30 13.63
C VAL A 88 0.15 16.19 12.72
N SER A 89 -0.34 17.33 12.24
CA SER A 89 -1.32 17.35 11.14
C SER A 89 -0.64 16.90 9.84
N VAL A 90 -1.18 15.84 9.23
CA VAL A 90 -0.71 15.30 7.96
C VAL A 90 -1.75 15.58 6.89
N PRO A 91 -1.39 16.28 5.79
CA PRO A 91 -2.29 16.48 4.66
C PRO A 91 -2.63 15.15 4.01
N ALA A 92 -3.87 14.99 3.56
CA ALA A 92 -4.29 13.78 2.85
C ALA A 92 -3.74 13.78 1.41
N LEU A 93 -3.19 12.65 0.98
CA LEU A 93 -2.79 12.43 -0.41
C LEU A 93 -4.01 12.25 -1.33
N GLY A 94 -5.18 11.95 -0.75
CA GLY A 94 -6.40 11.67 -1.50
C GLY A 94 -6.42 10.26 -2.10
N ILE A 95 -7.10 10.05 -3.23
CA ILE A 95 -7.29 8.74 -3.87
C ILE A 95 -5.96 7.98 -4.14
N PRO A 96 -4.85 8.64 -4.55
CA PRO A 96 -3.60 7.95 -4.85
C PRO A 96 -2.99 7.12 -3.72
N TRP A 97 -3.29 7.43 -2.44
CA TRP A 97 -2.79 6.66 -1.30
C TRP A 97 -3.13 5.16 -1.39
N PHE A 98 -4.31 4.86 -1.93
CA PHE A 98 -4.78 3.49 -2.13
C PHE A 98 -3.85 2.66 -3.01
N CYS A 99 -3.33 3.26 -4.10
CA CYS A 99 -2.41 2.58 -5.02
C CYS A 99 -1.08 2.22 -4.33
N VAL A 100 -0.60 3.09 -3.44
CA VAL A 100 0.63 2.85 -2.66
C VAL A 100 0.41 1.70 -1.66
N VAL A 101 -0.69 1.75 -0.90
CA VAL A 101 -1.05 0.67 0.04
C VAL A 101 -1.25 -0.65 -0.70
N LEU A 102 -1.93 -0.63 -1.85
CA LEU A 102 -2.14 -1.82 -2.66
C LEU A 102 -0.83 -2.41 -3.18
N PHE A 103 0.08 -1.57 -3.66
CA PHE A 103 1.40 -2.00 -4.10
C PHE A 103 2.19 -2.65 -2.95
N CYS A 104 2.26 -1.98 -1.80
CA CYS A 104 2.99 -2.48 -0.63
C CYS A 104 2.40 -3.79 -0.09
N SER A 105 1.08 -3.86 0.06
CA SER A 105 0.40 -5.04 0.62
C SER A 105 0.52 -6.27 -0.30
N ARG A 106 0.40 -6.09 -1.62
CA ARG A 106 0.63 -7.18 -2.59
C ARG A 106 2.07 -7.67 -2.59
N THR A 107 3.04 -6.75 -2.61
CA THR A 107 4.46 -7.11 -2.58
C THR A 107 4.82 -7.83 -1.28
N LEU A 108 4.28 -7.37 -0.14
CA LEU A 108 4.50 -8.00 1.15
C LEU A 108 3.90 -9.41 1.20
N LEU A 109 2.64 -9.57 0.76
CA LEU A 109 1.98 -10.87 0.74
C LEU A 109 2.70 -11.85 -0.21
N ASP A 110 3.12 -11.41 -1.40
CA ASP A 110 3.86 -12.21 -2.37
C ASP A 110 5.23 -12.65 -1.81
N THR A 111 5.91 -11.74 -1.09
CA THR A 111 7.15 -12.06 -0.39
C THR A 111 6.91 -13.10 0.70
N LEU A 112 5.89 -12.92 1.54
CA LEU A 112 5.57 -13.86 2.60
C LEU A 112 5.21 -15.26 2.05
N HIS A 113 4.48 -15.30 0.93
CA HIS A 113 4.11 -16.55 0.26
C HIS A 113 5.32 -17.36 -0.23
N LEU A 114 6.44 -16.70 -0.59
CA LEU A 114 7.67 -17.38 -0.99
C LEU A 114 8.40 -18.08 0.18
N TYR A 115 8.22 -17.56 1.41
CA TYR A 115 8.99 -18.05 2.57
C TYR A 115 8.15 -18.87 3.55
N LEU A 116 6.83 -18.78 3.48
CA LEU A 116 5.92 -19.39 4.44
C LEU A 116 4.99 -20.40 3.76
N ASP A 117 4.74 -21.51 4.46
CA ASP A 117 3.67 -22.44 4.08
C ASP A 117 2.30 -21.79 4.29
N GLU A 118 1.26 -22.32 3.66
CA GLU A 118 -0.10 -21.74 3.69
C GLU A 118 -0.64 -21.48 5.10
N ILE A 119 -0.48 -22.46 6.02
CA ILE A 119 -0.97 -22.33 7.39
C ILE A 119 -0.20 -21.25 8.13
N LYS A 120 1.12 -21.21 7.98
CA LYS A 120 1.98 -20.18 8.59
C LYS A 120 1.65 -18.80 8.01
N LEU A 121 1.40 -18.72 6.69
CA LEU A 121 1.03 -17.48 6.02
C LEU A 121 -0.29 -16.94 6.57
N MET A 122 -1.29 -17.79 6.78
CA MET A 122 -2.56 -17.39 7.39
C MET A 122 -2.36 -16.83 8.80
N LEU A 123 -1.63 -17.55 9.66
CA LEU A 123 -1.37 -17.13 11.03
C LEU A 123 -0.59 -15.80 11.07
N VAL A 124 0.47 -15.68 10.28
CA VAL A 124 1.26 -14.45 10.20
C VAL A 124 0.43 -13.29 9.67
N SER A 125 -0.44 -13.51 8.68
CA SER A 125 -1.36 -12.49 8.16
C SER A 125 -2.29 -11.95 9.24
N CYS A 126 -2.86 -12.82 10.06
CA CYS A 126 -3.72 -12.43 11.18
C CYS A 126 -2.96 -11.63 12.25
N VAL A 127 -1.77 -12.10 12.63
CA VAL A 127 -0.92 -11.41 13.62
C VAL A 127 -0.51 -10.03 13.11
N LEU A 128 -0.08 -9.93 11.86
CA LEU A 128 0.30 -8.65 11.24
C LEU A 128 -0.89 -7.68 11.18
N SER A 129 -2.09 -8.18 10.90
CA SER A 129 -3.29 -7.35 10.87
C SER A 129 -3.62 -6.77 12.24
N VAL A 130 -3.60 -7.61 13.29
CA VAL A 130 -3.84 -7.15 14.66
C VAL A 130 -2.78 -6.11 15.06
N ALA A 131 -1.51 -6.38 14.75
CA ALA A 131 -0.43 -5.45 15.01
C ALA A 131 -0.61 -4.12 14.26
N GLY A 132 -0.98 -4.17 12.96
CA GLY A 132 -1.23 -2.97 12.14
C GLY A 132 -2.36 -2.11 12.71
N VAL A 133 -3.50 -2.73 13.07
CA VAL A 133 -4.63 -2.01 13.67
C VAL A 133 -4.25 -1.42 15.03
N PHE A 134 -3.49 -2.15 15.86
CA PHE A 134 -3.07 -1.67 17.17
C PHE A 134 -2.09 -0.49 17.05
N ILE A 135 -1.06 -0.63 16.23
CA ILE A 135 -0.07 0.43 15.99
C ILE A 135 -0.72 1.67 15.41
N GLY A 136 -1.62 1.51 14.42
CA GLY A 136 -2.31 2.62 13.76
C GLY A 136 -3.21 3.46 14.69
N LYS A 137 -3.56 2.95 15.89
CA LYS A 137 -4.26 3.74 16.93
C LYS A 137 -3.34 4.75 17.63
N PHE A 138 -2.05 4.46 17.69
CA PHE A 138 -1.09 5.27 18.45
C PHE A 138 -0.17 6.10 17.57
N VAL A 139 0.28 5.53 16.45
CA VAL A 139 1.28 6.15 15.58
C VAL A 139 0.93 5.92 14.13
N TRP A 140 1.03 6.95 13.31
CA TRP A 140 1.01 6.79 11.86
C TRP A 140 2.37 6.34 11.35
N LEU A 141 2.37 5.18 10.71
CA LEU A 141 3.56 4.69 10.06
C LEU A 141 3.75 5.36 8.69
N PRO A 142 5.01 5.57 8.26
CA PRO A 142 5.30 6.01 6.91
C PRO A 142 4.63 5.12 5.86
N PHE A 143 4.19 5.71 4.74
CA PHE A 143 3.50 5.01 3.64
C PHE A 143 2.21 4.28 4.05
N SER A 144 1.54 4.74 5.11
CA SER A 144 0.36 4.06 5.68
C SER A 144 0.60 2.56 5.93
N PHE A 145 1.77 2.20 6.44
CA PHE A 145 2.17 0.80 6.64
C PHE A 145 1.28 0.08 7.67
N ASP A 146 0.67 0.81 8.58
CA ASP A 146 -0.38 0.34 9.48
C ASP A 146 -1.58 -0.23 8.71
N VAL A 147 -2.03 0.47 7.66
CA VAL A 147 -3.11 0.00 6.78
C VAL A 147 -2.63 -1.16 5.89
N VAL A 148 -1.39 -1.12 5.40
CA VAL A 148 -0.79 -2.23 4.64
C VAL A 148 -0.87 -3.53 5.45
N LEU A 149 -0.45 -3.51 6.71
CA LEU A 149 -0.51 -4.67 7.60
C LEU A 149 -1.95 -5.11 7.87
N ALA A 150 -2.85 -4.16 8.13
CA ALA A 150 -4.26 -4.45 8.42
C ALA A 150 -5.00 -5.12 7.25
N VAL A 151 -4.58 -4.86 6.01
CA VAL A 151 -5.26 -5.34 4.79
C VAL A 151 -4.78 -6.74 4.35
N ILE A 152 -3.62 -7.21 4.80
CA ILE A 152 -3.04 -8.50 4.38
C ILE A 152 -4.01 -9.69 4.48
N PRO A 153 -4.77 -9.90 5.57
CA PRO A 153 -5.68 -11.04 5.66
C PRO A 153 -6.82 -10.98 4.64
N PHE A 154 -7.29 -9.79 4.26
CA PHE A 154 -8.31 -9.65 3.21
C PHE A 154 -7.78 -10.08 1.85
N LEU A 155 -6.50 -9.77 1.56
CA LEU A 155 -5.83 -10.24 0.35
C LEU A 155 -5.63 -11.75 0.37
N TYR A 156 -5.26 -12.32 1.52
CA TYR A 156 -5.12 -13.76 1.70
C TYR A 156 -6.45 -14.49 1.51
N ILE A 157 -7.54 -14.00 2.11
CA ILE A 157 -8.88 -14.55 1.95
C ILE A 157 -9.30 -14.52 0.48
N ALA A 158 -9.07 -13.42 -0.23
CA ALA A 158 -9.39 -13.31 -1.65
C ALA A 158 -8.61 -14.33 -2.50
N LEU A 159 -7.35 -14.59 -2.15
CA LEU A 159 -6.55 -15.64 -2.75
C LEU A 159 -7.16 -17.02 -2.52
N TYR A 160 -7.51 -17.32 -1.27
CA TYR A 160 -8.09 -18.60 -0.88
C TYR A 160 -9.43 -18.86 -1.59
N PHE A 161 -10.30 -17.86 -1.66
CA PHE A 161 -11.55 -17.95 -2.45
C PHE A 161 -11.31 -18.25 -3.92
N ARG A 162 -10.28 -17.69 -4.51
CA ARG A 162 -9.89 -17.97 -5.89
C ARG A 162 -9.46 -19.42 -6.08
N ILE A 163 -8.72 -19.98 -5.12
CA ILE A 163 -8.27 -21.39 -5.17
C ILE A 163 -9.47 -22.32 -5.13
N ILE A 164 -10.42 -22.08 -4.22
CA ILE A 164 -11.64 -22.90 -4.07
C ILE A 164 -12.56 -22.76 -5.28
N SER A 165 -12.66 -21.57 -5.87
CA SER A 165 -13.55 -21.29 -7.00
C SER A 165 -13.15 -21.93 -8.33
N GLY A 166 -12.16 -22.83 -8.36
CA GLY A 166 -11.95 -23.75 -9.47
C GLY A 166 -10.97 -23.30 -10.55
N ASN A 167 -9.94 -22.53 -10.23
CA ASN A 167 -8.83 -22.33 -11.17
C ASN A 167 -7.51 -22.92 -10.61
N PRO A 168 -7.39 -24.26 -10.56
CA PRO A 168 -6.26 -24.97 -9.93
C PRO A 168 -4.94 -24.87 -10.68
N ARG A 169 -4.89 -24.22 -11.84
CA ARG A 169 -3.70 -24.20 -12.72
C ARG A 169 -2.42 -23.57 -12.15
N GLN A 170 -2.40 -23.14 -10.89
CA GLN A 170 -1.24 -22.49 -10.29
C GLN A 170 -0.67 -23.19 -9.05
N PHE A 171 -1.33 -24.21 -8.51
CA PHE A 171 -0.87 -24.90 -7.30
C PHE A 171 -0.09 -26.19 -7.60
N ASN A 172 -0.23 -26.76 -8.79
CA ASN A 172 0.39 -28.06 -9.15
C ASN A 172 1.91 -27.98 -9.41
N TYR A 173 2.55 -26.81 -9.26
CA TYR A 173 4.00 -26.70 -9.58
C TYR A 173 4.92 -26.93 -8.39
N ARG A 174 4.37 -27.04 -7.17
CA ARG A 174 5.19 -27.25 -5.97
C ARG A 174 5.42 -28.72 -5.64
N ASP A 175 4.55 -29.60 -6.13
CA ASP A 175 4.63 -31.06 -5.87
C ASP A 175 5.53 -31.82 -6.88
N GLU A 176 5.93 -31.20 -8.00
CA GLU A 176 6.78 -31.87 -8.99
C GLU A 176 8.29 -31.65 -8.79
N SER A 177 8.71 -30.93 -7.75
CA SER A 177 10.13 -30.65 -7.43
C SER A 177 10.59 -31.17 -6.07
N ALA A 178 9.87 -32.16 -5.50
CA ALA A 178 10.29 -32.86 -4.28
C ALA A 178 10.91 -34.22 -4.61
#